data_806dd34aa89c00d39a35f3aee718b664
#
_entry.id   806dd34aa89c00d39a35f3aee718b664
#
_cell.length_a   1.000
_cell.length_b   1.000
_cell.length_c   1.000
_cell.angle_alpha   90.00
_cell.angle_beta   90.00
_cell.angle_gamma   90.00
#
_symmetry.space_group_name_H-M   'P 1'
#
loop_
_entity.id
_entity.type
_entity.pdbx_description
1 polymer ?
#
loop_
_entity_poly.entity_id
_entity_poly.type
_entity_poly.pdbx_seq_one_letter_code
_entity_poly.pdbx_strand_id
1 'polypeptide(L)'
;MSEQDAAFYASLYKEKGLKGGHIILLNSADSEYFQATKAQAMLALDAYPGGLQIGGGVNPDNAADYLAAGASHVIVTSYVFRDGHISWKNLEKMVDAAGKEHLVLDLSCRKKEDAYYVVTDRWQKFTEEEVTLELMEKLGAYCDEFLIHAVDVEGKAHGVETELAELLGQYTACLLYTSELP
;
A
#
# COMPACT_ATOMS: atom_id res chain seq x y z
N MET A 1 -22.40 6.61 5.11
CA MET A 1 -21.96 6.11 3.79
C MET A 1 -22.19 7.24 2.80
N SER A 2 -21.33 7.39 1.79
CA SER A 2 -21.55 8.36 0.71
C SER A 2 -22.79 8.02 -0.10
N GLU A 3 -23.48 9.02 -0.62
CA GLU A 3 -24.58 8.86 -1.58
C GLU A 3 -24.07 8.58 -3.00
N GLN A 4 -22.79 8.89 -3.26
CA GLN A 4 -22.10 8.67 -4.54
C GLN A 4 -21.40 7.33 -4.52
N ASP A 5 -21.33 6.68 -5.67
CA ASP A 5 -20.56 5.46 -5.87
C ASP A 5 -19.05 5.73 -6.05
N ALA A 6 -18.25 4.68 -6.12
CA ALA A 6 -16.81 4.82 -6.24
C ALA A 6 -16.37 5.35 -7.63
N ALA A 7 -17.17 5.13 -8.68
CA ALA A 7 -16.90 5.65 -10.02
C ALA A 7 -16.97 7.18 -10.07
N PHE A 8 -17.86 7.78 -9.28
CA PHE A 8 -17.95 9.24 -9.15
C PHE A 8 -16.63 9.83 -8.63
N TYR A 9 -16.07 9.27 -7.56
CA TYR A 9 -14.80 9.74 -7.00
C TYR A 9 -13.62 9.49 -7.93
N ALA A 10 -13.57 8.33 -8.58
CA ALA A 10 -12.55 8.02 -9.58
C ALA A 10 -12.58 9.01 -10.75
N SER A 11 -13.79 9.37 -11.23
CA SER A 11 -13.98 10.37 -12.28
C SER A 11 -13.50 11.76 -11.85
N LEU A 12 -13.71 12.14 -10.57
CA LEU A 12 -13.22 13.40 -10.03
C LEU A 12 -11.68 13.45 -10.03
N TYR A 13 -11.01 12.35 -9.63
CA TYR A 13 -9.54 12.22 -9.72
C TYR A 13 -9.06 12.36 -11.15
N LYS A 14 -9.74 11.68 -12.09
CA LYS A 14 -9.43 11.74 -13.52
C LYS A 14 -9.57 13.15 -14.09
N GLU A 15 -10.67 13.84 -13.80
CA GLU A 15 -10.90 15.24 -14.22
C GLU A 15 -9.85 16.21 -13.69
N LYS A 16 -9.36 15.99 -12.48
CA LYS A 16 -8.32 16.79 -11.87
C LYS A 16 -6.90 16.36 -12.27
N GLY A 17 -6.74 15.31 -13.06
CA GLY A 17 -5.44 14.76 -13.47
C GLY A 17 -4.64 14.15 -12.30
N LEU A 18 -5.32 13.76 -11.21
CA LEU A 18 -4.68 13.17 -10.02
C LEU A 18 -4.46 11.67 -10.26
N LYS A 19 -3.20 11.25 -10.32
CA LYS A 19 -2.79 9.85 -10.43
C LYS A 19 -2.31 9.30 -9.10
N GLY A 20 -2.30 7.98 -8.97
CA GLY A 20 -1.80 7.30 -7.77
C GLY A 20 -2.77 7.35 -6.57
N GLY A 21 -4.04 7.67 -6.79
CA GLY A 21 -5.04 7.58 -5.73
C GLY A 21 -5.24 6.14 -5.27
N HIS A 22 -5.42 5.93 -3.96
CA HIS A 22 -5.51 4.59 -3.37
C HIS A 22 -6.95 4.15 -3.15
N ILE A 23 -7.25 2.93 -3.54
CA ILE A 23 -8.48 2.19 -3.19
C ILE A 23 -8.08 1.12 -2.19
N ILE A 24 -8.57 1.17 -0.95
CA ILE A 24 -8.25 0.18 0.08
C ILE A 24 -9.49 -0.61 0.48
N LEU A 25 -9.48 -1.92 0.22
CA LEU A 25 -10.52 -2.85 0.64
C LEU A 25 -10.33 -3.20 2.11
N LEU A 26 -11.14 -2.60 2.99
CA LEU A 26 -11.02 -2.78 4.43
C LEU A 26 -11.70 -4.06 4.95
N ASN A 27 -12.63 -4.61 4.17
CA ASN A 27 -13.33 -5.85 4.54
C ASN A 27 -12.46 -7.06 4.20
N SER A 28 -12.38 -8.02 5.13
CA SER A 28 -11.74 -9.31 4.84
C SER A 28 -12.56 -10.12 3.81
N ALA A 29 -11.90 -11.06 3.12
CA ALA A 29 -12.53 -11.87 2.07
C ALA A 29 -13.75 -12.69 2.56
N ASP A 30 -13.79 -13.02 3.85
CA ASP A 30 -14.88 -13.76 4.51
C ASP A 30 -16.02 -12.86 5.01
N SER A 31 -15.86 -11.55 4.89
CA SER A 31 -16.92 -10.61 5.28
C SER A 31 -18.08 -10.66 4.28
N GLU A 32 -19.30 -10.63 4.79
CA GLU A 32 -20.52 -10.50 3.97
C GLU A 32 -20.53 -9.25 3.09
N TYR A 33 -19.79 -8.20 3.47
CA TYR A 33 -19.66 -6.94 2.72
C TYR A 33 -18.55 -6.96 1.67
N PHE A 34 -17.69 -7.98 1.63
CA PHE A 34 -16.52 -8.00 0.76
C PHE A 34 -16.90 -7.87 -0.72
N GLN A 35 -17.90 -8.63 -1.17
CA GLN A 35 -18.31 -8.61 -2.58
C GLN A 35 -18.86 -7.23 -3.01
N ALA A 36 -19.63 -6.60 -2.14
CA ALA A 36 -20.15 -5.25 -2.40
C ALA A 36 -19.03 -4.21 -2.46
N THR A 37 -18.05 -4.30 -1.54
CA THR A 37 -16.89 -3.40 -1.49
C THR A 37 -15.99 -3.62 -2.72
N LYS A 38 -15.74 -4.89 -3.09
CA LYS A 38 -14.96 -5.23 -4.29
C LYS A 38 -15.64 -4.71 -5.56
N ALA A 39 -16.97 -4.82 -5.67
CA ALA A 39 -17.71 -4.28 -6.81
C ALA A 39 -17.53 -2.76 -6.95
N GLN A 40 -17.55 -2.01 -5.85
CA GLN A 40 -17.28 -0.57 -5.86
C GLN A 40 -15.82 -0.26 -6.31
N ALA A 41 -14.85 -1.04 -5.84
CA ALA A 41 -13.46 -0.89 -6.30
C ALA A 41 -13.33 -1.11 -7.81
N MET A 42 -13.98 -2.15 -8.35
CA MET A 42 -13.96 -2.44 -9.80
C MET A 42 -14.58 -1.30 -10.61
N LEU A 43 -15.69 -0.70 -10.13
CA LEU A 43 -16.30 0.48 -10.77
C LEU A 43 -15.33 1.69 -10.80
N ALA A 44 -14.58 1.90 -9.72
CA ALA A 44 -13.60 2.98 -9.68
C ALA A 44 -12.44 2.76 -10.66
N LEU A 45 -11.92 1.53 -10.74
CA LEU A 45 -10.83 1.16 -11.66
C LEU A 45 -11.26 1.30 -13.13
N ASP A 46 -12.49 0.88 -13.47
CA ASP A 46 -13.06 1.03 -14.81
C ASP A 46 -13.26 2.51 -15.19
N ALA A 47 -13.69 3.35 -14.24
CA ALA A 47 -13.90 4.78 -14.48
C ALA A 47 -12.58 5.55 -14.72
N TYR A 48 -11.48 5.13 -14.11
CA TYR A 48 -10.16 5.76 -14.26
C TYR A 48 -9.03 4.73 -14.47
N PRO A 49 -8.99 4.02 -15.61
CA PRO A 49 -7.94 3.05 -15.91
C PRO A 49 -6.54 3.66 -15.84
N GLY A 50 -5.62 3.00 -15.17
CA GLY A 50 -4.23 3.41 -14.99
C GLY A 50 -4.02 4.63 -14.08
N GLY A 51 -5.06 5.13 -13.42
CA GLY A 51 -4.96 6.29 -12.54
C GLY A 51 -4.98 5.97 -11.05
N LEU A 52 -5.41 4.78 -10.67
CA LEU A 52 -5.63 4.40 -9.29
C LEU A 52 -4.87 3.12 -8.94
N GLN A 53 -4.45 3.03 -7.69
CA GLN A 53 -3.83 1.87 -7.07
C GLN A 53 -4.84 1.15 -6.17
N ILE A 54 -4.71 -0.17 -6.00
CA ILE A 54 -5.62 -0.95 -5.17
C ILE A 54 -4.89 -1.80 -4.14
N GLY A 55 -5.38 -1.76 -2.90
CA GLY A 55 -4.89 -2.55 -1.77
C GLY A 55 -6.01 -3.17 -0.95
N GLY A 56 -5.62 -3.90 0.08
CA GLY A 56 -6.54 -4.62 0.97
C GLY A 56 -6.71 -6.06 0.57
N GLY A 57 -5.94 -6.95 1.22
CA GLY A 57 -5.97 -8.39 0.97
C GLY A 57 -5.41 -8.84 -0.39
N VAL A 58 -4.57 -8.01 -1.01
CA VAL A 58 -3.89 -8.37 -2.27
C VAL A 58 -2.91 -9.52 -2.04
N ASN A 59 -2.94 -10.46 -2.97
CA ASN A 59 -2.10 -11.65 -3.01
C ASN A 59 -1.94 -12.13 -4.47
N PRO A 60 -1.12 -13.14 -4.78
CA PRO A 60 -0.89 -13.60 -6.14
C PRO A 60 -2.15 -14.07 -6.89
N ASP A 61 -3.16 -14.55 -6.16
CA ASP A 61 -4.37 -15.11 -6.79
C ASP A 61 -5.33 -14.04 -7.32
N ASN A 62 -5.21 -12.79 -6.83
CA ASN A 62 -6.12 -11.69 -7.19
C ASN A 62 -5.43 -10.47 -7.82
N ALA A 63 -4.11 -10.38 -7.77
CA ALA A 63 -3.36 -9.22 -8.27
C ALA A 63 -3.60 -8.99 -9.78
N ALA A 64 -3.53 -10.06 -10.59
CA ALA A 64 -3.75 -9.96 -12.02
C ALA A 64 -5.16 -9.48 -12.39
N ASP A 65 -6.19 -9.86 -11.62
CA ASP A 65 -7.56 -9.42 -11.83
C ASP A 65 -7.71 -7.91 -11.65
N TYR A 66 -7.07 -7.34 -10.61
CA TYR A 66 -7.11 -5.91 -10.34
C TYR A 66 -6.36 -5.10 -11.42
N LEU A 67 -5.21 -5.59 -11.86
CA LEU A 67 -4.46 -4.96 -12.95
C LEU A 67 -5.24 -5.01 -14.27
N ALA A 68 -5.86 -6.15 -14.59
CA ALA A 68 -6.73 -6.29 -15.75
C ALA A 68 -7.98 -5.39 -15.69
N ALA A 69 -8.47 -5.08 -14.49
CA ALA A 69 -9.58 -4.16 -14.27
C ALA A 69 -9.18 -2.68 -14.39
N GLY A 70 -7.90 -2.37 -14.56
CA GLY A 70 -7.41 -1.01 -14.77
C GLY A 70 -6.65 -0.40 -13.60
N ALA A 71 -6.31 -1.16 -12.57
CA ALA A 71 -5.37 -0.68 -11.55
C ALA A 71 -4.01 -0.36 -12.18
N SER A 72 -3.40 0.77 -11.81
CA SER A 72 -2.02 1.06 -12.17
C SER A 72 -1.05 0.17 -11.40
N HIS A 73 -1.33 -0.03 -10.11
CA HIS A 73 -0.54 -0.86 -9.19
C HIS A 73 -1.43 -1.59 -8.20
N VAL A 74 -0.89 -2.65 -7.64
CA VAL A 74 -1.45 -3.36 -6.49
C VAL A 74 -0.59 -3.09 -5.25
N ILE A 75 -1.26 -2.73 -4.14
CA ILE A 75 -0.62 -2.42 -2.86
C ILE A 75 -0.68 -3.65 -1.98
N VAL A 76 0.48 -4.13 -1.58
CA VAL A 76 0.63 -5.35 -0.77
C VAL A 76 1.18 -5.03 0.61
N THR A 77 0.54 -5.58 1.64
CA THR A 77 0.93 -5.44 3.06
C THR A 77 1.07 -6.82 3.69
N SER A 78 -0.01 -7.35 4.23
CA SER A 78 -0.03 -8.54 5.09
C SER A 78 0.34 -9.85 4.40
N TYR A 79 0.34 -9.94 3.09
CA TYR A 79 0.82 -11.11 2.37
C TYR A 79 2.34 -11.25 2.45
N VAL A 80 3.05 -10.11 2.47
CA VAL A 80 4.52 -10.03 2.55
C VAL A 80 4.97 -9.77 3.99
N PHE A 81 4.33 -8.81 4.67
CA PHE A 81 4.68 -8.40 6.04
C PHE A 81 3.71 -9.05 7.04
N ARG A 82 4.12 -10.17 7.63
CA ARG A 82 3.27 -10.97 8.51
C ARG A 82 4.07 -11.72 9.56
N ASP A 83 3.40 -12.04 10.66
CA ASP A 83 3.95 -12.86 11.75
C ASP A 83 5.26 -12.30 12.34
N GLY A 84 5.48 -10.97 12.23
CA GLY A 84 6.71 -10.32 12.69
C GLY A 84 7.89 -10.43 11.72
N HIS A 85 7.69 -10.81 10.47
CA HIS A 85 8.76 -11.02 9.48
C HIS A 85 8.39 -10.50 8.09
N ILE A 86 9.43 -10.26 7.28
CA ILE A 86 9.30 -10.08 5.83
C ILE A 86 9.41 -11.45 5.18
N SER A 87 8.37 -11.88 4.49
CA SER A 87 8.39 -13.12 3.71
C SER A 87 8.93 -12.88 2.31
N TRP A 88 10.23 -13.02 2.12
CA TRP A 88 10.88 -12.87 0.82
C TRP A 88 10.30 -13.80 -0.25
N LYS A 89 9.98 -15.04 0.14
CA LYS A 89 9.31 -16.00 -0.76
C LYS A 89 7.94 -15.52 -1.23
N ASN A 90 7.17 -14.84 -0.37
CA ASN A 90 5.88 -14.29 -0.76
C ASN A 90 6.06 -13.03 -1.61
N LEU A 91 7.10 -12.25 -1.35
CA LEU A 91 7.45 -11.09 -2.17
C LEU A 91 7.82 -11.52 -3.60
N GLU A 92 8.65 -12.55 -3.77
CA GLU A 92 8.96 -13.13 -5.08
C GLU A 92 7.68 -13.58 -5.83
N LYS A 93 6.76 -14.25 -5.14
CA LYS A 93 5.47 -14.65 -5.75
C LYS A 93 4.61 -13.46 -6.17
N MET A 94 4.67 -12.35 -5.42
CA MET A 94 3.96 -11.14 -5.82
C MET A 94 4.55 -10.52 -7.08
N VAL A 95 5.88 -10.50 -7.19
CA VAL A 95 6.57 -10.04 -8.41
C VAL A 95 6.23 -10.93 -9.60
N ASP A 96 6.19 -12.25 -9.42
CA ASP A 96 5.80 -13.20 -10.48
C ASP A 96 4.35 -12.97 -10.95
N ALA A 97 3.45 -12.58 -10.05
CA ALA A 97 2.03 -12.41 -10.34
C ALA A 97 1.67 -11.02 -10.90
N ALA A 98 2.30 -9.95 -10.42
CA ALA A 98 1.95 -8.58 -10.75
C ALA A 98 2.97 -7.87 -11.65
N GLY A 99 4.23 -8.33 -11.64
CA GLY A 99 5.37 -7.56 -12.15
C GLY A 99 5.86 -6.54 -11.12
N LYS A 100 7.17 -6.30 -11.11
CA LYS A 100 7.79 -5.29 -10.25
C LYS A 100 7.19 -3.90 -10.47
N GLU A 101 6.97 -3.54 -11.73
CA GLU A 101 6.50 -2.26 -12.22
C GLU A 101 5.04 -1.93 -11.86
N HIS A 102 4.34 -2.86 -11.25
CA HIS A 102 2.96 -2.71 -10.79
C HIS A 102 2.80 -3.02 -9.30
N LEU A 103 3.90 -3.14 -8.57
CA LEU A 103 3.88 -3.51 -7.16
C LEU A 103 4.23 -2.32 -6.27
N VAL A 104 3.34 -2.01 -5.33
CA VAL A 104 3.58 -1.09 -4.22
C VAL A 104 3.72 -1.90 -2.95
N LEU A 105 4.80 -1.68 -2.20
CA LEU A 105 4.97 -2.26 -0.87
C LEU A 105 4.52 -1.24 0.19
N ASP A 106 3.51 -1.64 0.95
CA ASP A 106 3.00 -0.86 2.08
C ASP A 106 3.70 -1.32 3.36
N LEU A 107 4.54 -0.44 3.90
CA LEU A 107 5.29 -0.64 5.14
C LEU A 107 4.71 0.24 6.24
N SER A 108 4.13 -0.40 7.24
CA SER A 108 3.79 0.28 8.49
C SER A 108 5.01 0.29 9.40
N CYS A 109 5.37 1.45 9.92
CA CYS A 109 6.57 1.67 10.72
C CYS A 109 6.24 2.27 12.09
N ARG A 110 6.97 1.85 13.11
CA ARG A 110 6.89 2.43 14.46
C ARG A 110 8.28 2.70 15.01
N LYS A 111 8.39 3.79 15.77
CA LYS A 111 9.62 4.13 16.48
C LYS A 111 9.79 3.26 17.71
N LYS A 112 10.99 2.70 17.89
CA LYS A 112 11.41 1.99 19.08
C LYS A 112 12.82 2.46 19.43
N GLU A 113 12.97 3.09 20.61
CA GLU A 113 14.19 3.78 20.98
C GLU A 113 14.55 4.86 19.93
N ASP A 114 15.70 4.76 19.29
CA ASP A 114 16.19 5.73 18.32
C ASP A 114 16.04 5.24 16.85
N ALA A 115 15.30 4.15 16.60
CA ALA A 115 15.16 3.56 15.27
C ALA A 115 13.70 3.27 14.92
N TYR A 116 13.41 3.17 13.61
CA TYR A 116 12.12 2.77 13.08
C TYR A 116 12.16 1.31 12.66
N TYR A 117 11.13 0.57 13.00
CA TYR A 117 10.98 -0.84 12.65
C TYR A 117 9.69 -1.07 11.88
N VAL A 118 9.76 -2.00 10.93
CA VAL A 118 8.55 -2.49 10.27
C VAL A 118 7.68 -3.20 11.31
N VAL A 119 6.37 -2.94 11.27
CA VAL A 119 5.38 -3.59 12.15
C VAL A 119 4.35 -4.35 11.33
N THR A 120 3.86 -5.45 11.91
CA THR A 120 2.90 -6.36 11.28
C THR A 120 1.67 -6.55 12.17
N ASP A 121 0.71 -7.37 11.70
CA ASP A 121 -0.45 -7.82 12.48
C ASP A 121 -1.24 -6.64 13.08
N ARG A 122 -1.66 -5.71 12.24
CA ARG A 122 -2.36 -4.47 12.65
C ARG A 122 -1.54 -3.66 13.64
N TRP A 123 -0.22 -3.52 13.33
CA TRP A 123 0.75 -2.70 14.07
C TRP A 123 1.10 -3.22 15.48
N GLN A 124 0.68 -4.44 15.82
CA GLN A 124 0.87 -5.00 17.17
C GLN A 124 2.20 -5.71 17.35
N LYS A 125 2.81 -6.17 16.24
CA LYS A 125 4.09 -6.88 16.29
C LYS A 125 5.19 -6.08 15.62
N PHE A 126 6.24 -5.76 16.38
CA PHE A 126 7.49 -5.34 15.82
C PHE A 126 8.16 -6.51 15.09
N THR A 127 8.74 -6.23 13.94
CA THR A 127 9.69 -7.13 13.29
C THR A 127 11.09 -6.87 13.84
N GLU A 128 12.06 -7.69 13.43
CA GLU A 128 13.49 -7.42 13.63
C GLU A 128 14.07 -6.53 12.51
N GLU A 129 13.23 -6.13 11.55
CA GLU A 129 13.62 -5.36 10.37
C GLU A 129 13.57 -3.86 10.67
N GLU A 130 14.75 -3.30 10.94
CA GLU A 130 14.92 -1.86 11.04
C GLU A 130 14.76 -1.20 9.67
N VAL A 131 14.07 -0.07 9.62
CA VAL A 131 13.90 0.73 8.40
C VAL A 131 15.20 1.48 8.13
N THR A 132 16.05 0.87 7.31
CA THR A 132 17.35 1.39 6.88
C THR A 132 17.38 1.58 5.37
N LEU A 133 18.32 2.38 4.87
CA LEU A 133 18.55 2.50 3.43
C LEU A 133 18.88 1.14 2.80
N GLU A 134 19.63 0.28 3.48
CA GLU A 134 19.94 -1.06 3.00
C GLU A 134 18.69 -1.93 2.84
N LEU A 135 17.76 -1.88 3.80
CA LEU A 135 16.48 -2.58 3.69
C LEU A 135 15.64 -2.02 2.54
N MET A 136 15.59 -0.70 2.40
CA MET A 136 14.86 -0.04 1.31
C MET A 136 15.43 -0.42 -0.06
N GLU A 137 16.75 -0.48 -0.21
CA GLU A 137 17.41 -0.94 -1.44
C GLU A 137 17.06 -2.40 -1.76
N LYS A 138 17.09 -3.29 -0.78
CA LYS A 138 16.72 -4.69 -0.96
C LYS A 138 15.26 -4.84 -1.40
N LEU A 139 14.33 -4.17 -0.73
CA LEU A 139 12.90 -4.21 -1.07
C LEU A 139 12.61 -3.53 -2.41
N GLY A 140 13.28 -2.44 -2.73
CA GLY A 140 13.14 -1.69 -3.98
C GLY A 140 13.57 -2.46 -5.23
N ALA A 141 14.30 -3.58 -5.06
CA ALA A 141 14.54 -4.51 -6.16
C ALA A 141 13.25 -5.22 -6.63
N TYR A 142 12.21 -5.25 -5.80
CA TYR A 142 10.98 -6.00 -6.00
C TYR A 142 9.73 -5.15 -6.26
N CYS A 143 9.80 -3.82 -6.07
CA CYS A 143 8.65 -2.93 -6.23
C CYS A 143 8.98 -1.69 -7.03
N ASP A 144 7.94 -1.00 -7.52
CA ASP A 144 8.03 0.31 -8.16
C ASP A 144 7.90 1.44 -7.15
N GLU A 145 7.05 1.26 -6.14
CA GLU A 145 6.72 2.28 -5.15
C GLU A 145 6.68 1.71 -3.73
N PHE A 146 6.95 2.58 -2.76
CA PHE A 146 6.69 2.34 -1.35
C PHE A 146 5.58 3.26 -0.84
N LEU A 147 4.67 2.70 -0.07
CA LEU A 147 3.73 3.42 0.76
C LEU A 147 4.16 3.25 2.22
N ILE A 148 4.51 4.35 2.89
CA ILE A 148 5.06 4.29 4.24
C ILE A 148 4.05 4.90 5.23
N HIS A 149 3.65 4.13 6.23
CA HIS A 149 2.79 4.57 7.32
C HIS A 149 3.58 4.72 8.61
N ALA A 150 3.70 5.95 9.10
CA ALA A 150 4.25 6.26 10.43
C ALA A 150 3.14 6.12 11.48
N VAL A 151 2.89 4.91 11.95
CA VAL A 151 1.74 4.55 12.79
C VAL A 151 1.59 5.42 14.04
N ASP A 152 2.70 5.85 14.62
CA ASP A 152 2.70 6.59 15.88
C ASP A 152 2.16 8.03 15.74
N VAL A 153 2.14 8.60 14.53
CA VAL A 153 1.62 9.95 14.23
C VAL A 153 0.35 9.94 13.40
N GLU A 154 0.04 8.82 12.77
CA GLU A 154 -1.13 8.68 11.91
C GLU A 154 -2.44 9.00 12.65
N GLY A 155 -3.31 9.79 12.01
CA GLY A 155 -4.60 10.21 12.58
C GLY A 155 -4.52 11.25 13.70
N LYS A 156 -3.34 11.77 14.04
CA LYS A 156 -3.17 12.76 15.10
C LYS A 156 -3.23 14.22 14.62
N ALA A 157 -3.26 14.44 13.30
CA ALA A 157 -3.26 15.77 12.66
C ALA A 157 -2.09 16.66 13.12
N HIS A 158 -0.91 16.09 13.34
CA HIS A 158 0.30 16.78 13.77
C HIS A 158 1.36 16.93 12.68
N GLY A 159 1.05 16.56 11.45
CA GLY A 159 1.99 16.51 10.33
C GLY A 159 2.70 15.16 10.21
N VAL A 160 3.57 15.06 9.21
CA VAL A 160 4.33 13.83 8.94
C VAL A 160 5.42 13.58 9.99
N GLU A 161 5.81 12.33 10.15
CA GLU A 161 6.98 11.95 10.96
C GLU A 161 8.26 12.40 10.24
N THR A 162 8.79 13.57 10.64
CA THR A 162 9.87 14.25 9.93
C THR A 162 11.17 13.45 9.93
N GLU A 163 11.53 12.82 11.05
CA GLU A 163 12.75 12.01 11.15
C GLU A 163 12.72 10.81 10.20
N LEU A 164 11.57 10.13 10.11
CA LEU A 164 11.38 9.03 9.16
C LEU A 164 11.40 9.54 7.72
N ALA A 165 10.77 10.68 7.45
CA ALA A 165 10.75 11.30 6.13
C ALA A 165 12.16 11.74 5.69
N GLU A 166 12.99 12.28 6.59
CA GLU A 166 14.38 12.64 6.32
C GLU A 166 15.24 11.41 6.03
N LEU A 167 15.05 10.32 6.79
CA LEU A 167 15.73 9.04 6.54
C LEU A 167 15.39 8.51 5.14
N LEU A 168 14.10 8.43 4.84
CA LEU A 168 13.61 7.90 3.57
C LEU A 168 13.91 8.82 2.37
N GLY A 169 13.98 10.14 2.59
CA GLY A 169 14.35 11.12 1.56
C GLY A 169 15.76 10.94 0.99
N GLN A 170 16.61 10.16 1.66
CA GLN A 170 17.92 9.76 1.13
C GLN A 170 17.84 8.61 0.11
N TYR A 171 16.70 7.91 0.07
CA TYR A 171 16.45 6.84 -0.88
C TYR A 171 15.79 7.40 -2.15
N THR A 172 16.43 7.23 -3.30
CA THR A 172 16.01 7.86 -4.57
C THR A 172 15.65 6.86 -5.67
N ALA A 173 15.76 5.57 -5.41
CA ALA A 173 15.60 4.54 -6.45
C ALA A 173 14.13 4.15 -6.72
N CYS A 174 13.20 4.59 -5.86
CA CYS A 174 11.79 4.22 -5.93
C CYS A 174 10.94 5.37 -5.41
N LEU A 175 9.70 5.48 -5.89
CA LEU A 175 8.77 6.50 -5.41
C LEU A 175 8.34 6.20 -3.98
N LEU A 176 8.37 7.21 -3.11
CA LEU A 176 8.00 7.11 -1.71
C LEU A 176 6.76 7.95 -1.45
N TYR A 177 5.73 7.34 -0.87
CA TYR A 177 4.60 8.04 -0.31
C TYR A 177 4.59 7.89 1.21
N THR A 178 4.43 8.99 1.93
CA THR A 178 4.06 8.96 3.35
C THR A 178 2.60 9.36 3.45
N SER A 179 1.77 8.57 4.11
CA SER A 179 0.37 8.92 4.31
C SER A 179 0.11 9.36 5.74
N GLU A 180 -0.59 10.49 5.88
CA GLU A 180 -1.42 10.77 7.04
C GLU A 180 -2.86 10.46 6.63
N LEU A 181 -3.51 9.52 7.31
CA LEU A 181 -4.96 9.42 7.23
C LEU A 181 -5.57 10.49 8.15
N PRO A 182 -6.60 11.19 7.67
CA PRO A 182 -7.28 12.21 8.47
C PRO A 182 -8.03 11.62 9.68
#